data_ff706c48bb88bf0189f5da95c0245515
#
_entry.id   ff706c48bb88bf0189f5da95c0245515
#
_cell.length_a   1.000
_cell.length_b   1.000
_cell.length_c   1.000
_cell.angle_alpha   90.00
_cell.angle_beta   90.00
_cell.angle_gamma   90.00
#
_symmetry.space_group_name_H-M   'P 1'
#
loop_
_entity.id
_entity.type
_entity.pdbx_description
1 polymer ?
#
loop_
_entity_poly.entity_id
_entity_poly.type
_entity_poly.pdbx_seq_one_letter_code
_entity_poly.pdbx_strand_id
1 'polypeptide(L)'
;EKKELDIEIAIRKGTLELLGKEPGADPEKPGQPREDAPRQDRWRNAGRDGQKSVARGGHRVQHVPLQPDAMKRPDKDASLLELVREAFENSKRRYGYKRIHPELKSMGVRVSAKRIMRLMTGNGLVPLFKSAKRHGSYKGEFTKAPKNLVDRDFHAERPNMLWVTDLTEFSIPAGKAYLSPVIDCYDGMPVAWTIGTGPDSALANGMLADACSTLKDGEKPIIHSDRGYHYRWPEWIRICEDDNLTRSMSAKGCSPDNAAAEGFFGRPRQEFFHKRSFAGVSMDGFINMLDDYMVWYRDKRIKTEFGMSIMDRRRRLGLVA
;
A
#
# COMPACT_ATOMS: atom_id res chain seq x y z
N GLU A 1 -23.41 -13.40 -32.66
CA GLU A 1 -24.33 -12.37 -32.08
C GLU A 1 -25.29 -12.95 -31.05
N LYS A 2 -26.14 -13.98 -31.41
CA LYS A 2 -27.13 -14.53 -30.46
C LYS A 2 -26.47 -15.21 -29.23
N LYS A 3 -25.39 -15.95 -29.43
CA LYS A 3 -24.63 -16.59 -28.33
C LYS A 3 -23.88 -15.59 -27.46
N GLU A 4 -23.38 -14.50 -28.02
CA GLU A 4 -22.74 -13.42 -27.29
C GLU A 4 -23.73 -12.65 -26.40
N LEU A 5 -24.93 -12.39 -26.94
CA LEU A 5 -26.01 -11.74 -26.19
C LEU A 5 -26.49 -12.61 -25.02
N ASP A 6 -26.61 -13.94 -25.22
CA ASP A 6 -27.02 -14.88 -24.16
C ASP A 6 -25.97 -14.95 -23.02
N ILE A 7 -24.69 -14.85 -23.36
CA ILE A 7 -23.59 -14.78 -22.37
C ILE A 7 -23.62 -13.45 -21.59
N GLU A 8 -23.85 -12.34 -22.27
CA GLU A 8 -23.94 -11.02 -21.63
C GLU A 8 -25.16 -10.91 -20.69
N ILE A 9 -26.29 -11.48 -21.07
CA ILE A 9 -27.49 -11.56 -20.25
C ILE A 9 -27.26 -12.45 -19.01
N ALA A 10 -26.56 -13.58 -19.17
CA ALA A 10 -26.22 -14.46 -18.05
C ALA A 10 -25.27 -13.79 -17.05
N ILE A 11 -24.30 -13.01 -17.55
CA ILE A 11 -23.36 -12.23 -16.72
C ILE A 11 -24.11 -11.14 -15.97
N ARG A 12 -24.98 -10.36 -16.63
CA ARG A 12 -25.79 -9.32 -15.98
C ARG A 12 -26.76 -9.88 -14.94
N LYS A 13 -27.40 -11.02 -15.18
CA LYS A 13 -28.24 -11.70 -14.18
C LYS A 13 -27.45 -12.17 -12.98
N GLY A 14 -26.30 -12.79 -13.16
CA GLY A 14 -25.42 -13.20 -12.08
C GLY A 14 -24.91 -12.02 -11.22
N THR A 15 -24.66 -10.86 -11.82
CA THR A 15 -24.26 -9.64 -11.11
C THR A 15 -25.41 -9.06 -10.29
N LEU A 16 -26.64 -9.09 -10.79
CA LEU A 16 -27.83 -8.64 -10.07
C LEU A 16 -28.20 -9.54 -8.89
N GLU A 17 -28.04 -10.86 -9.00
CA GLU A 17 -28.24 -11.77 -7.88
C GLU A 17 -27.19 -11.60 -6.76
N LEU A 18 -25.98 -11.17 -7.11
CA LEU A 18 -24.91 -10.89 -6.16
C LEU A 18 -25.13 -9.58 -5.38
N LEU A 19 -25.73 -8.59 -6.01
CA LEU A 19 -26.07 -7.30 -5.37
C LEU A 19 -27.31 -7.36 -4.46
N GLY A 20 -28.15 -8.41 -4.59
CA GLY A 20 -29.39 -8.60 -3.84
C GLY A 20 -29.28 -9.46 -2.56
N LYS A 21 -28.13 -10.04 -2.25
CA LYS A 21 -27.95 -10.83 -1.02
C LYS A 21 -27.29 -10.02 0.08
N GLU A 22 -28.12 -9.41 0.94
CA GLU A 22 -27.67 -9.01 2.27
C GLU A 22 -27.33 -10.26 3.11
N PRO A 23 -26.26 -10.22 3.95
CA PRO A 23 -25.96 -11.34 4.83
C PRO A 23 -27.04 -11.45 5.90
N GLY A 24 -27.79 -12.55 5.86
CA GLY A 24 -28.83 -12.87 6.84
C GLY A 24 -28.28 -12.93 8.25
N ALA A 25 -28.88 -12.18 9.15
CA ALA A 25 -28.73 -12.32 10.58
C ALA A 25 -29.41 -13.62 11.05
N ASP A 26 -28.67 -14.47 11.75
CA ASP A 26 -29.18 -15.67 12.43
C ASP A 26 -29.63 -15.29 13.85
N PRO A 27 -30.94 -15.36 14.18
CA PRO A 27 -31.42 -14.88 15.46
C PRO A 27 -31.64 -16.01 16.46
N GLU A 28 -30.57 -16.67 16.94
CA GLU A 28 -30.68 -17.49 18.14
C GLU A 28 -29.31 -17.98 18.64
N LYS A 29 -28.68 -17.16 19.51
CA LYS A 29 -27.92 -17.58 20.70
C LYS A 29 -27.42 -16.35 21.47
N PRO A 30 -27.82 -16.16 22.74
CA PRO A 30 -27.24 -15.10 23.58
C PRO A 30 -25.85 -15.52 24.04
N GLY A 31 -24.82 -14.88 23.47
CA GLY A 31 -23.43 -15.03 23.89
C GLY A 31 -23.09 -14.01 24.96
N GLN A 32 -22.50 -14.50 26.04
CA GLN A 32 -22.00 -13.74 27.19
C GLN A 32 -21.05 -12.60 26.78
N PRO A 33 -21.04 -11.47 27.51
CA PRO A 33 -20.15 -10.35 27.21
C PRO A 33 -18.70 -10.71 27.60
N ARG A 34 -17.78 -10.67 26.64
CA ARG A 34 -16.34 -10.61 26.90
C ARG A 34 -15.98 -9.15 27.07
N GLU A 35 -15.56 -8.80 28.28
CA GLU A 35 -14.89 -7.55 28.60
C GLU A 35 -13.52 -7.50 27.89
N ASP A 36 -13.46 -6.84 26.74
CA ASP A 36 -12.20 -6.41 26.14
C ASP A 36 -11.96 -4.95 26.48
N ALA A 37 -11.21 -4.72 27.57
CA ALA A 37 -10.67 -3.43 27.91
C ALA A 37 -9.67 -2.94 26.83
N PRO A 38 -9.68 -1.64 26.45
CA PRO A 38 -8.78 -1.13 25.44
C PRO A 38 -7.32 -1.11 25.91
N ARG A 39 -6.43 -1.65 25.10
CA ARG A 39 -4.97 -1.73 25.31
C ARG A 39 -4.26 -0.35 25.27
N GLN A 40 -4.78 0.67 25.91
CA GLN A 40 -4.12 1.98 26.00
C GLN A 40 -3.37 2.24 27.30
N ASP A 41 -3.54 1.40 28.33
CA ASP A 41 -2.99 1.69 29.67
C ASP A 41 -1.69 0.95 30.03
N ARG A 42 -1.06 0.24 29.10
CA ARG A 42 0.15 -0.56 29.40
C ARG A 42 1.45 0.24 29.49
N TRP A 43 1.43 1.53 29.18
CA TRP A 43 2.62 2.38 29.21
C TRP A 43 2.68 3.40 30.35
N ARG A 44 1.66 3.46 31.22
CA ARG A 44 1.62 4.43 32.32
C ARG A 44 2.04 3.88 33.69
N ASN A 45 2.19 2.56 33.85
CA ASN A 45 2.49 1.95 35.17
C ASN A 45 3.90 1.36 35.34
N ALA A 46 4.84 1.66 34.45
CA ALA A 46 6.25 1.25 34.62
C ALA A 46 7.10 2.19 35.43
N GLY A 47 6.51 3.06 36.25
CA GLY A 47 7.20 4.10 36.98
C GLY A 47 7.01 4.13 38.52
N ARG A 48 6.39 3.10 39.13
CA ARG A 48 6.08 3.21 40.58
C ARG A 48 6.36 2.02 41.50
N ASP A 49 7.05 0.99 41.07
CA ASP A 49 7.41 -0.13 41.95
C ASP A 49 8.93 -0.36 41.98
N GLY A 50 9.65 0.62 42.51
CA GLY A 50 11.10 0.58 42.73
C GLY A 50 11.54 1.13 44.06
N GLN A 51 10.71 1.04 45.11
CA GLN A 51 11.13 1.33 46.47
C GLN A 51 10.88 0.12 47.37
N LYS A 52 11.85 -0.80 47.43
CA LYS A 52 12.12 -1.55 48.68
C LYS A 52 13.55 -2.07 48.66
N SER A 53 14.26 -1.55 49.68
CA SER A 53 15.44 -2.12 50.35
C SER A 53 16.73 -2.28 49.52
N VAL A 54 17.70 -1.42 49.79
CA VAL A 54 18.94 -1.85 50.46
C VAL A 54 19.53 -0.64 51.15
N ALA A 55 19.48 -0.63 52.48
CA ALA A 55 20.27 0.22 53.31
C ALA A 55 21.66 -0.42 53.48
N ARG A 56 22.71 0.22 52.95
CA ARG A 56 24.08 0.26 53.50
C ARG A 56 25.02 0.90 52.48
N GLY A 57 25.60 2.00 52.85
CA GLY A 57 26.64 2.67 52.07
C GLY A 57 26.29 4.13 51.79
N GLY A 58 26.59 5.02 52.73
CA GLY A 58 26.33 6.44 52.60
C GLY A 58 27.19 7.11 51.54
N HIS A 59 26.64 7.24 50.32
CA HIS A 59 27.03 8.28 49.40
C HIS A 59 25.88 9.26 49.27
N ARG A 60 26.12 10.44 49.90
CA ARG A 60 25.27 11.61 49.77
C ARG A 60 25.19 12.02 48.31
N VAL A 61 24.11 11.65 47.64
CA VAL A 61 23.82 12.17 46.31
C VAL A 61 23.61 13.67 46.46
N GLN A 62 24.61 14.46 46.08
CA GLN A 62 24.43 15.89 45.95
C GLN A 62 23.40 16.16 44.86
N HIS A 63 22.21 16.60 45.24
CA HIS A 63 21.28 17.23 44.31
C HIS A 63 21.96 18.49 43.77
N VAL A 64 22.53 18.40 42.56
CA VAL A 64 22.93 19.57 41.81
C VAL A 64 21.63 20.23 41.32
N PRO A 65 21.31 21.45 41.79
CA PRO A 65 20.15 22.17 41.31
C PRO A 65 20.29 22.35 39.78
N LEU A 66 19.29 21.94 39.03
CA LEU A 66 19.21 22.27 37.60
C LEU A 66 19.28 23.80 37.48
N GLN A 67 20.38 24.30 36.89
CA GLN A 67 20.59 25.75 36.77
C GLN A 67 19.47 26.32 35.87
N PRO A 68 18.77 27.39 36.28
CA PRO A 68 17.69 28.04 35.52
C PRO A 68 18.10 28.51 34.13
N ASP A 69 19.39 28.71 33.90
CA ASP A 69 19.93 29.15 32.59
C ASP A 69 19.95 28.07 31.51
N ALA A 70 19.74 26.80 31.88
CA ALA A 70 19.59 25.72 30.90
C ALA A 70 18.29 25.85 30.10
N MET A 71 17.27 26.50 30.61
CA MET A 71 15.98 26.76 29.95
C MET A 71 16.01 27.90 28.95
N LYS A 72 17.05 28.76 28.96
CA LYS A 72 17.17 29.91 28.05
C LYS A 72 18.02 29.65 26.82
N ARG A 73 18.62 28.47 26.69
CA ARG A 73 19.41 28.15 25.50
C ARG A 73 18.49 27.91 24.30
N PRO A 74 18.75 28.57 23.14
CA PRO A 74 17.98 28.29 21.95
C PRO A 74 18.04 26.78 21.60
N ASP A 75 16.92 26.21 21.21
CA ASP A 75 16.83 24.80 20.89
C ASP A 75 17.77 24.49 19.71
N LYS A 76 18.80 23.69 19.97
CA LYS A 76 19.81 23.28 18.96
C LYS A 76 19.19 22.47 17.81
N ASP A 77 17.98 22.00 17.99
CA ASP A 77 17.26 21.20 17.01
C ASP A 77 16.22 22.04 16.23
N ALA A 78 16.03 23.32 16.53
CA ALA A 78 14.98 24.15 15.92
C ALA A 78 15.09 24.19 14.38
N SER A 79 16.25 24.51 13.81
CA SER A 79 16.46 24.54 12.37
C SER A 79 16.32 23.16 11.70
N LEU A 80 16.77 22.10 12.38
CA LEU A 80 16.59 20.74 11.90
C LEU A 80 15.12 20.32 11.94
N LEU A 81 14.38 20.74 12.97
CA LEU A 81 12.95 20.45 13.10
C LEU A 81 12.15 21.09 11.95
N GLU A 82 12.48 22.31 11.54
CA GLU A 82 11.85 22.96 10.38
C GLU A 82 12.06 22.13 9.10
N LEU A 83 13.28 21.68 8.82
CA LEU A 83 13.58 20.84 7.65
C LEU A 83 12.83 19.50 7.72
N VAL A 84 12.77 18.89 8.92
CA VAL A 84 11.99 17.63 9.12
C VAL A 84 10.51 17.86 8.89
N ARG A 85 9.95 19.00 9.35
CA ARG A 85 8.57 19.40 9.17
C ARG A 85 8.26 19.65 7.70
N GLU A 86 9.11 20.38 7.00
CA GLU A 86 9.00 20.64 5.58
C GLU A 86 8.97 19.34 4.77
N ALA A 87 9.93 18.45 4.96
CA ALA A 87 9.96 17.14 4.30
C ALA A 87 8.73 16.29 4.62
N PHE A 88 8.23 16.35 5.86
CA PHE A 88 7.02 15.65 6.28
C PHE A 88 5.76 16.19 5.56
N GLU A 89 5.58 17.51 5.50
CA GLU A 89 4.44 18.14 4.82
C GLU A 89 4.55 18.01 3.30
N ASN A 90 5.73 18.15 2.70
CA ASN A 90 5.97 17.95 1.28
C ASN A 90 5.61 16.53 0.84
N SER A 91 5.83 15.53 1.71
CA SER A 91 5.36 14.17 1.49
C SER A 91 3.85 13.99 1.70
N LYS A 92 3.09 15.07 1.96
CA LYS A 92 1.68 15.04 2.37
C LYS A 92 1.46 14.14 3.61
N ARG A 93 2.36 14.20 4.59
CA ARG A 93 2.39 13.40 5.83
C ARG A 93 2.51 11.88 5.63
N ARG A 94 3.11 11.46 4.51
CA ARG A 94 3.28 10.03 4.17
C ARG A 94 4.60 9.46 4.69
N TYR A 95 5.61 10.30 4.92
CA TYR A 95 6.96 9.89 5.28
C TYR A 95 7.13 9.76 6.81
N GLY A 96 7.62 8.60 7.24
CA GLY A 96 8.21 8.44 8.57
C GLY A 96 9.73 8.71 8.53
N TYR A 97 10.37 8.70 9.69
CA TYR A 97 11.80 9.03 9.84
C TYR A 97 12.71 8.24 8.88
N LYS A 98 12.35 7.01 8.51
CA LYS A 98 13.15 6.17 7.58
C LYS A 98 13.20 6.72 6.15
N ARG A 99 12.23 7.53 5.73
CA ARG A 99 12.18 8.19 4.42
C ARG A 99 12.62 9.65 4.50
N ILE A 100 12.33 10.34 5.60
CA ILE A 100 12.83 11.71 5.82
C ILE A 100 14.36 11.72 5.94
N HIS A 101 14.97 10.70 6.52
CA HIS A 101 16.43 10.63 6.64
C HIS A 101 17.17 10.66 5.29
N PRO A 102 16.87 9.79 4.30
CA PRO A 102 17.52 9.90 2.98
C PRO A 102 17.14 11.17 2.22
N GLU A 103 15.95 11.72 2.40
CA GLU A 103 15.54 13.00 1.80
C GLU A 103 16.39 14.14 2.32
N LEU A 104 16.56 14.29 3.62
CA LEU A 104 17.44 15.30 4.21
C LEU A 104 18.90 15.08 3.81
N LYS A 105 19.33 13.81 3.69
CA LYS A 105 20.68 13.50 3.22
C LYS A 105 20.92 13.97 1.78
N SER A 106 19.94 13.84 0.89
CA SER A 106 20.02 14.35 -0.50
C SER A 106 20.10 15.88 -0.56
N MET A 107 19.55 16.58 0.45
CA MET A 107 19.67 18.03 0.63
C MET A 107 20.98 18.45 1.31
N GLY A 108 21.92 17.52 1.53
CA GLY A 108 23.20 17.79 2.18
C GLY A 108 23.18 17.81 3.71
N VAL A 109 22.04 17.53 4.34
CA VAL A 109 21.89 17.55 5.80
C VAL A 109 22.38 16.24 6.41
N ARG A 110 23.47 16.28 7.18
CA ARG A 110 24.03 15.11 7.89
C ARG A 110 23.43 14.99 9.29
N VAL A 111 22.49 14.07 9.44
CA VAL A 111 21.80 13.81 10.72
C VAL A 111 21.51 12.32 10.87
N SER A 112 21.49 11.80 12.10
CA SER A 112 21.15 10.40 12.32
C SER A 112 19.63 10.16 12.25
N ALA A 113 19.22 9.01 11.72
CA ALA A 113 17.82 8.61 11.66
C ALA A 113 17.15 8.58 13.06
N LYS A 114 17.91 8.25 14.12
CA LYS A 114 17.44 8.25 15.52
C LYS A 114 17.11 9.67 16.01
N ARG A 115 17.89 10.70 15.60
CA ARG A 115 17.61 12.10 15.95
C ARG A 115 16.34 12.60 15.25
N ILE A 116 16.16 12.28 13.96
CA ILE A 116 14.93 12.58 13.21
C ILE A 116 13.72 11.90 13.88
N MET A 117 13.82 10.63 14.22
CA MET A 117 12.74 9.88 14.89
C MET A 117 12.33 10.57 16.20
N ARG A 118 13.31 10.99 17.03
CA ARG A 118 13.04 11.70 18.28
C ARG A 118 12.33 13.02 18.04
N LEU A 119 12.78 13.82 17.07
CA LEU A 119 12.15 15.10 16.70
C LEU A 119 10.73 14.90 16.19
N MET A 120 10.50 13.95 15.31
CA MET A 120 9.16 13.63 14.83
C MET A 120 8.22 13.22 15.95
N THR A 121 8.66 12.29 16.82
CA THR A 121 7.83 11.81 17.94
C THR A 121 7.53 12.92 18.93
N GLY A 122 8.55 13.72 19.31
CA GLY A 122 8.39 14.82 20.27
C GLY A 122 7.49 15.96 19.78
N ASN A 123 7.36 16.11 18.45
CA ASN A 123 6.55 17.18 17.83
C ASN A 123 5.26 16.64 17.17
N GLY A 124 4.86 15.40 17.45
CA GLY A 124 3.61 14.83 16.91
C GLY A 124 3.57 14.62 15.40
N LEU A 125 4.74 14.57 14.73
CA LEU A 125 4.85 14.32 13.29
C LEU A 125 4.74 12.82 13.02
N VAL A 126 3.52 12.29 13.09
CA VAL A 126 3.23 10.85 12.98
C VAL A 126 2.55 10.57 11.64
N PRO A 127 3.14 9.71 10.77
CA PRO A 127 2.47 9.25 9.56
C PRO A 127 1.19 8.48 9.88
N LEU A 128 0.22 8.56 8.98
CA LEU A 128 -1.07 7.89 9.16
C LEU A 128 -0.94 6.41 8.79
N PHE A 129 -1.16 5.50 9.74
CA PHE A 129 -1.15 4.05 9.54
C PHE A 129 -2.48 3.40 9.91
N LYS A 130 -2.86 2.38 9.16
CA LYS A 130 -4.04 1.53 9.42
C LYS A 130 -3.61 0.18 9.99
N SER A 131 -4.29 -0.31 11.03
CA SER A 131 -4.14 -1.69 11.48
C SER A 131 -4.82 -2.65 10.49
N ALA A 132 -4.17 -3.78 10.18
CA ALA A 132 -4.71 -4.77 9.26
C ALA A 132 -5.99 -5.44 9.83
N LYS A 133 -7.05 -5.52 9.00
CA LYS A 133 -8.23 -6.36 9.26
C LYS A 133 -8.15 -7.61 8.38
N ARG A 134 -8.54 -8.77 8.90
CA ARG A 134 -8.64 -10.02 8.14
C ARG A 134 -9.86 -9.99 7.24
N HIS A 135 -9.72 -10.39 5.98
CA HIS A 135 -10.79 -10.52 5.00
C HIS A 135 -11.06 -11.99 4.69
N GLY A 136 -12.34 -12.33 4.41
CA GLY A 136 -12.77 -13.65 3.97
C GLY A 136 -12.82 -13.74 2.44
N SER A 137 -12.60 -14.93 1.86
CA SER A 137 -12.52 -15.17 0.43
C SER A 137 -13.84 -15.70 -0.18
N TYR A 138 -14.09 -15.35 -1.45
CA TYR A 138 -15.27 -15.69 -2.25
C TYR A 138 -15.11 -17.03 -3.01
N LYS A 139 -16.25 -17.75 -3.26
CA LYS A 139 -16.27 -19.05 -3.94
C LYS A 139 -17.06 -18.98 -5.27
N GLY A 140 -16.37 -19.00 -6.39
CA GLY A 140 -16.96 -19.16 -7.74
C GLY A 140 -15.89 -19.40 -8.81
N GLU A 141 -16.12 -20.35 -9.75
CA GLU A 141 -15.17 -20.68 -10.82
C GLU A 141 -15.87 -20.76 -12.17
N PHE A 142 -15.33 -20.10 -13.23
CA PHE A 142 -15.93 -20.07 -14.57
C PHE A 142 -15.08 -20.73 -15.69
N THR A 143 -13.77 -20.70 -15.65
CA THR A 143 -12.87 -21.38 -16.60
C THR A 143 -11.72 -22.02 -15.87
N LYS A 144 -11.04 -23.00 -16.50
CA LYS A 144 -9.86 -23.61 -15.89
C LYS A 144 -8.78 -22.54 -15.71
N ALA A 145 -8.44 -22.24 -14.45
CA ALA A 145 -7.41 -21.27 -14.14
C ALA A 145 -6.04 -21.81 -14.57
N PRO A 146 -5.13 -20.99 -15.09
CA PRO A 146 -3.74 -21.37 -15.31
C PRO A 146 -3.08 -21.82 -13.99
N LYS A 147 -1.98 -22.55 -14.11
CA LYS A 147 -1.20 -23.01 -12.95
C LYS A 147 -0.56 -21.82 -12.24
N ASN A 148 -0.37 -21.94 -10.93
CA ASN A 148 0.52 -21.04 -10.20
C ASN A 148 1.97 -21.38 -10.58
N LEU A 149 2.64 -20.45 -11.29
CA LEU A 149 4.02 -20.58 -11.73
C LEU A 149 4.99 -19.84 -10.80
N VAL A 150 4.45 -18.96 -9.95
CA VAL A 150 5.22 -18.07 -9.08
C VAL A 150 5.53 -18.73 -7.74
N ASP A 151 4.62 -19.56 -7.25
CA ASP A 151 4.75 -20.33 -6.01
C ASP A 151 5.28 -19.48 -4.83
N ARG A 152 4.75 -18.24 -4.71
CA ARG A 152 5.10 -17.24 -3.67
C ARG A 152 6.50 -16.64 -3.78
N ASP A 153 7.29 -17.01 -4.78
CA ASP A 153 8.55 -16.33 -5.09
C ASP A 153 8.27 -15.13 -6.00
N PHE A 154 8.10 -13.96 -5.40
CA PHE A 154 7.90 -12.69 -6.10
C PHE A 154 9.21 -11.95 -6.36
N HIS A 155 10.33 -12.66 -6.41
CA HIS A 155 11.61 -12.09 -6.77
C HIS A 155 11.84 -12.13 -8.28
N ALA A 156 12.31 -11.01 -8.84
CA ALA A 156 12.73 -10.93 -10.23
C ALA A 156 14.13 -10.31 -10.31
N GLU A 157 15.03 -10.92 -11.09
CA GLU A 157 16.42 -10.47 -11.21
C GLU A 157 16.57 -9.23 -12.11
N ARG A 158 15.61 -9.00 -13.01
CA ARG A 158 15.57 -7.88 -13.96
C ARG A 158 14.14 -7.43 -14.21
N PRO A 159 13.94 -6.20 -14.74
CA PRO A 159 12.63 -5.72 -15.13
C PRO A 159 11.94 -6.65 -16.13
N ASN A 160 10.62 -6.62 -16.12
CA ASN A 160 9.75 -7.33 -17.06
C ASN A 160 9.93 -8.85 -17.11
N MET A 161 10.35 -9.47 -15.98
CA MET A 161 10.32 -10.94 -15.82
C MET A 161 9.04 -11.41 -15.17
N LEU A 162 8.62 -10.75 -14.11
CA LEU A 162 7.44 -11.11 -13.33
C LEU A 162 6.64 -9.85 -13.02
N TRP A 163 5.42 -9.84 -13.50
CA TRP A 163 4.42 -8.84 -13.20
C TRP A 163 3.35 -9.41 -12.28
N VAL A 164 2.86 -8.61 -11.36
CA VAL A 164 1.66 -8.93 -10.56
C VAL A 164 0.59 -7.90 -10.82
N THR A 165 -0.65 -8.35 -10.83
CA THR A 165 -1.82 -7.48 -10.97
C THR A 165 -2.93 -7.93 -10.05
N ASP A 166 -3.72 -6.98 -9.61
CA ASP A 166 -4.95 -7.18 -8.82
C ASP A 166 -5.78 -5.89 -8.93
N LEU A 167 -7.00 -5.92 -8.42
CA LEU A 167 -7.93 -4.80 -8.47
C LEU A 167 -8.29 -4.37 -7.06
N THR A 168 -8.22 -3.08 -6.77
CA THR A 168 -8.61 -2.55 -5.47
C THR A 168 -9.69 -1.48 -5.57
N GLU A 169 -10.62 -1.49 -4.61
CA GLU A 169 -11.72 -0.53 -4.48
C GLU A 169 -11.39 0.54 -3.44
N PHE A 170 -11.77 1.77 -3.76
CA PHE A 170 -11.82 2.92 -2.86
C PHE A 170 -13.25 3.45 -2.80
N SER A 171 -13.85 3.47 -1.60
CA SER A 171 -15.18 4.02 -1.39
C SER A 171 -15.09 5.42 -0.79
N ILE A 172 -15.64 6.41 -1.49
CA ILE A 172 -15.74 7.80 -1.05
C ILE A 172 -17.21 8.23 -1.02
N PRO A 173 -17.58 9.38 -0.42
CA PRO A 173 -18.96 9.83 -0.41
C PRO A 173 -19.59 9.97 -1.81
N ALA A 174 -18.81 10.29 -2.85
CA ALA A 174 -19.28 10.42 -4.23
C ALA A 174 -19.48 9.06 -4.95
N GLY A 175 -19.05 7.91 -4.36
CA GLY A 175 -19.20 6.59 -4.95
C GLY A 175 -17.96 5.71 -4.78
N LYS A 176 -17.77 4.78 -5.73
CA LYS A 176 -16.65 3.85 -5.71
C LYS A 176 -15.71 4.10 -6.89
N ALA A 177 -14.43 4.08 -6.62
CA ALA A 177 -13.38 4.07 -7.64
C ALA A 177 -12.56 2.79 -7.54
N TYR A 178 -12.11 2.28 -8.67
CA TYR A 178 -11.33 1.06 -8.79
C TYR A 178 -9.98 1.38 -9.43
N LEU A 179 -8.92 0.86 -8.84
CA LEU A 179 -7.56 0.95 -9.36
C LEU A 179 -7.10 -0.44 -9.77
N SER A 180 -6.68 -0.58 -11.04
CA SER A 180 -6.10 -1.80 -11.61
C SER A 180 -4.69 -1.48 -12.12
N PRO A 181 -3.62 -1.89 -11.42
CA PRO A 181 -2.25 -1.69 -11.83
C PRO A 181 -1.58 -2.99 -12.28
N VAL A 182 -0.57 -2.89 -13.15
CA VAL A 182 0.49 -3.89 -13.32
C VAL A 182 1.72 -3.44 -12.55
N ILE A 183 2.23 -4.31 -11.69
CA ILE A 183 3.40 -4.05 -10.84
C ILE A 183 4.54 -4.98 -11.23
N ASP A 184 5.69 -4.42 -11.57
CA ASP A 184 6.91 -5.17 -11.82
C ASP A 184 7.54 -5.63 -10.50
N CYS A 185 7.73 -6.93 -10.33
CA CYS A 185 8.30 -7.52 -9.11
C CYS A 185 9.79 -7.23 -8.93
N TYR A 186 10.49 -6.77 -9.96
CA TYR A 186 11.92 -6.41 -9.86
C TYR A 186 12.18 -5.30 -8.83
N ASP A 187 11.34 -4.29 -8.81
CA ASP A 187 11.52 -3.15 -7.92
C ASP A 187 10.20 -2.56 -7.38
N GLY A 188 9.06 -3.18 -7.71
CA GLY A 188 7.73 -2.72 -7.30
C GLY A 188 7.26 -1.50 -8.09
N MET A 189 7.75 -1.30 -9.30
CA MET A 189 7.30 -0.23 -10.20
C MET A 189 5.90 -0.52 -10.71
N PRO A 190 4.94 0.41 -10.58
CA PRO A 190 3.72 0.36 -11.36
C PRO A 190 4.05 0.67 -12.82
N VAL A 191 3.99 -0.37 -13.67
CA VAL A 191 4.30 -0.30 -15.12
C VAL A 191 3.22 0.49 -15.83
N ALA A 192 1.96 0.11 -15.59
CA ALA A 192 0.77 0.79 -16.05
C ALA A 192 -0.34 0.67 -15.00
N TRP A 193 -1.32 1.56 -15.07
CA TRP A 193 -2.52 1.49 -14.24
C TRP A 193 -3.69 2.19 -14.92
N THR A 194 -4.89 1.72 -14.61
CA THR A 194 -6.15 2.37 -14.97
C THR A 194 -6.97 2.64 -13.71
N ILE A 195 -7.75 3.71 -13.73
CA ILE A 195 -8.66 4.08 -12.65
C ILE A 195 -10.03 4.32 -13.27
N GLY A 196 -11.06 3.70 -12.70
CA GLY A 196 -12.43 3.81 -13.21
C GLY A 196 -13.47 3.69 -12.10
N THR A 197 -14.74 3.85 -12.49
CA THR A 197 -15.89 3.79 -11.57
C THR A 197 -16.53 2.40 -11.49
N GLY A 198 -16.08 1.46 -12.32
CA GLY A 198 -16.55 0.07 -12.35
C GLY A 198 -15.41 -0.93 -12.49
N PRO A 199 -15.51 -2.12 -11.88
CA PRO A 199 -14.54 -3.20 -12.04
C PRO A 199 -14.87 -4.02 -13.31
N ASP A 200 -14.83 -3.38 -14.48
CA ASP A 200 -15.20 -3.97 -15.75
C ASP A 200 -14.00 -4.48 -16.56
N SER A 201 -14.27 -5.07 -17.72
CA SER A 201 -13.24 -5.59 -18.62
C SER A 201 -12.39 -4.48 -19.23
N ALA A 202 -13.00 -3.33 -19.53
CA ALA A 202 -12.29 -2.21 -20.11
C ALA A 202 -11.18 -1.70 -19.17
N LEU A 203 -11.48 -1.65 -17.84
CA LEU A 203 -10.51 -1.26 -16.82
C LEU A 203 -9.29 -2.19 -16.79
N ALA A 204 -9.52 -3.52 -16.76
CA ALA A 204 -8.44 -4.50 -16.67
C ALA A 204 -7.68 -4.65 -18.00
N ASN A 205 -8.40 -4.73 -19.11
CA ASN A 205 -7.79 -4.93 -20.42
C ASN A 205 -7.03 -3.69 -20.91
N GLY A 206 -7.56 -2.49 -20.69
CA GLY A 206 -6.87 -1.25 -21.02
C GLY A 206 -5.54 -1.13 -20.28
N MET A 207 -5.54 -1.39 -18.98
CA MET A 207 -4.33 -1.43 -18.18
C MET A 207 -3.31 -2.44 -18.70
N LEU A 208 -3.76 -3.65 -19.08
CA LEU A 208 -2.86 -4.67 -19.60
C LEU A 208 -2.26 -4.25 -20.95
N ALA A 209 -3.08 -3.72 -21.87
CA ALA A 209 -2.60 -3.22 -23.16
C ALA A 209 -1.57 -2.09 -22.99
N ASP A 210 -1.82 -1.16 -22.08
CA ASP A 210 -0.87 -0.09 -21.74
C ASP A 210 0.44 -0.66 -21.18
N ALA A 211 0.37 -1.68 -20.31
CA ALA A 211 1.57 -2.34 -19.80
C ALA A 211 2.35 -3.05 -20.92
N CYS A 212 1.66 -3.79 -21.79
CA CYS A 212 2.28 -4.47 -22.94
C CYS A 212 2.97 -3.50 -23.89
N SER A 213 2.40 -2.32 -24.11
CA SER A 213 3.00 -1.27 -24.96
C SER A 213 4.38 -0.77 -24.46
N THR A 214 4.71 -1.03 -23.23
CA THR A 214 6.03 -0.66 -22.64
C THR A 214 7.11 -1.72 -22.87
N LEU A 215 6.73 -2.92 -23.32
CA LEU A 215 7.66 -4.02 -23.53
C LEU A 215 8.56 -3.77 -24.73
N LYS A 216 9.80 -4.21 -24.59
CA LYS A 216 10.79 -4.24 -25.69
C LYS A 216 10.76 -5.60 -26.36
N ASP A 217 11.30 -5.66 -27.57
CA ASP A 217 11.43 -6.90 -28.32
C ASP A 217 12.13 -7.99 -27.50
N GLY A 218 11.48 -9.15 -27.41
CA GLY A 218 12.00 -10.31 -26.66
C GLY A 218 11.66 -10.33 -25.17
N GLU A 219 11.07 -9.30 -24.61
CA GLU A 219 10.56 -9.32 -23.22
C GLU A 219 9.22 -10.10 -23.19
N LYS A 220 9.13 -11.08 -22.29
CA LYS A 220 7.98 -11.99 -22.15
C LYS A 220 7.68 -12.22 -20.67
N PRO A 221 7.09 -11.25 -19.97
CA PRO A 221 6.82 -11.38 -18.54
C PRO A 221 5.84 -12.51 -18.22
N ILE A 222 6.03 -13.12 -17.05
CA ILE A 222 4.97 -13.86 -16.39
C ILE A 222 4.05 -12.81 -15.77
N ILE A 223 2.74 -12.84 -16.09
CA ILE A 223 1.73 -12.04 -15.41
C ILE A 223 0.96 -12.89 -14.41
N HIS A 224 1.10 -12.58 -13.14
CA HIS A 224 0.45 -13.30 -12.04
C HIS A 224 -0.71 -12.48 -11.46
N SER A 225 -1.85 -13.12 -11.31
CA SER A 225 -3.06 -12.51 -10.74
C SER A 225 -3.71 -13.45 -9.71
N ASP A 226 -4.66 -12.91 -8.95
CA ASP A 226 -5.63 -13.73 -8.24
C ASP A 226 -6.58 -14.42 -9.22
N ARG A 227 -7.59 -15.13 -8.69
CA ARG A 227 -8.63 -15.80 -9.51
C ARG A 227 -9.82 -14.89 -9.84
N GLY A 228 -9.64 -13.58 -9.86
CA GLY A 228 -10.64 -12.62 -10.27
C GLY A 228 -11.20 -12.97 -11.66
N TYR A 229 -12.50 -12.79 -11.85
CA TYR A 229 -13.17 -13.15 -13.10
C TYR A 229 -12.65 -12.33 -14.29
N HIS A 230 -12.23 -11.08 -14.09
CA HIS A 230 -11.71 -10.21 -15.14
C HIS A 230 -10.39 -10.73 -15.75
N TYR A 231 -9.56 -11.47 -15.02
CA TYR A 231 -8.32 -12.11 -15.54
C TYR A 231 -8.57 -13.41 -16.28
N ARG A 232 -9.84 -13.77 -16.46
CA ARG A 232 -10.30 -15.02 -17.12
C ARG A 232 -11.21 -14.73 -18.30
N TRP A 233 -11.42 -13.47 -18.64
CA TRP A 233 -12.18 -13.07 -19.83
C TRP A 233 -11.40 -13.34 -21.12
N PRO A 234 -12.12 -13.62 -22.22
CA PRO A 234 -11.49 -13.93 -23.52
C PRO A 234 -10.51 -12.84 -23.98
N GLU A 235 -10.90 -11.57 -23.84
CA GLU A 235 -10.07 -10.44 -24.26
C GLU A 235 -8.77 -10.33 -23.46
N TRP A 236 -8.81 -10.51 -22.12
CA TRP A 236 -7.63 -10.60 -21.30
C TRP A 236 -6.66 -11.70 -21.77
N ILE A 237 -7.24 -12.88 -22.09
CA ILE A 237 -6.48 -14.02 -22.56
C ILE A 237 -5.84 -13.70 -23.91
N ARG A 238 -6.59 -13.09 -24.84
CA ARG A 238 -6.12 -12.68 -26.15
C ARG A 238 -4.95 -11.70 -26.06
N ILE A 239 -5.05 -10.65 -25.26
CA ILE A 239 -3.96 -9.68 -25.05
C ILE A 239 -2.71 -10.40 -24.55
N CYS A 240 -2.85 -11.29 -23.54
CA CYS A 240 -1.71 -12.06 -23.06
C CYS A 240 -1.05 -12.94 -24.13
N GLU A 241 -1.84 -13.54 -25.03
CA GLU A 241 -1.35 -14.38 -26.12
C GLU A 241 -0.67 -13.54 -27.22
N ASP A 242 -1.29 -12.44 -27.63
CA ASP A 242 -0.79 -11.54 -28.67
C ASP A 242 0.59 -10.95 -28.28
N ASP A 243 0.75 -10.56 -27.01
CA ASP A 243 1.99 -9.99 -26.48
C ASP A 243 2.92 -11.02 -25.83
N ASN A 244 2.67 -12.31 -26.02
CA ASN A 244 3.49 -13.42 -25.52
C ASN A 244 3.70 -13.42 -23.99
N LEU A 245 2.74 -12.94 -23.20
CA LEU A 245 2.79 -13.04 -21.75
C LEU A 245 2.45 -14.46 -21.29
N THR A 246 3.18 -14.93 -20.28
CA THR A 246 2.87 -16.20 -19.61
C THR A 246 1.92 -15.95 -18.45
N ARG A 247 0.70 -16.51 -18.52
CA ARG A 247 -0.31 -16.34 -17.48
C ARG A 247 -0.05 -17.26 -16.29
N SER A 248 -0.13 -16.72 -15.08
CA SER A 248 -0.05 -17.44 -13.80
C SER A 248 -1.15 -16.96 -12.86
N MET A 249 -1.75 -17.86 -12.08
CA MET A 249 -2.80 -17.50 -11.11
C MET A 249 -2.57 -18.18 -9.76
N SER A 250 -2.92 -17.46 -8.70
CA SER A 250 -2.94 -17.97 -7.32
C SER A 250 -3.73 -19.28 -7.21
N ALA A 251 -3.34 -20.16 -6.31
CA ALA A 251 -4.14 -21.33 -5.97
C ALA A 251 -5.46 -20.90 -5.30
N LYS A 252 -6.51 -21.75 -5.43
CA LYS A 252 -7.83 -21.43 -4.87
C LYS A 252 -7.78 -21.28 -3.36
N GLY A 253 -8.20 -20.13 -2.86
CA GLY A 253 -8.26 -19.85 -1.43
C GLY A 253 -6.89 -19.62 -0.76
N CYS A 254 -5.83 -19.44 -1.53
CA CYS A 254 -4.48 -19.18 -1.04
C CYS A 254 -4.14 -17.68 -1.13
N SER A 255 -4.53 -16.90 -0.15
CA SER A 255 -4.20 -15.47 -0.02
C SER A 255 -2.69 -15.17 -0.10
N PRO A 256 -1.77 -16.00 0.47
CA PRO A 256 -0.34 -15.76 0.36
C PRO A 256 0.21 -15.77 -1.07
N ASP A 257 -0.49 -16.42 -1.99
CA ASP A 257 -0.08 -16.49 -3.39
C ASP A 257 -0.26 -15.14 -4.14
N ASN A 258 -0.95 -14.14 -3.54
CA ASN A 258 -1.10 -12.78 -4.07
C ASN A 258 -0.42 -11.71 -3.18
N ALA A 259 0.51 -12.12 -2.32
CA ALA A 259 1.09 -11.26 -1.29
C ALA A 259 1.82 -10.03 -1.86
N ALA A 260 2.41 -10.11 -3.05
CA ALA A 260 3.09 -8.96 -3.67
C ALA A 260 2.10 -7.86 -4.07
N ALA A 261 0.97 -8.21 -4.71
CA ALA A 261 -0.09 -7.26 -5.06
C ALA A 261 -0.76 -6.68 -3.80
N GLU A 262 -1.08 -7.52 -2.80
CA GLU A 262 -1.61 -7.05 -1.51
C GLU A 262 -0.64 -6.08 -0.81
N GLY A 263 0.64 -6.38 -0.84
CA GLY A 263 1.71 -5.53 -0.29
C GLY A 263 1.79 -4.17 -1.01
N PHE A 264 1.60 -4.15 -2.33
CA PHE A 264 1.49 -2.91 -3.08
C PHE A 264 0.26 -2.11 -2.64
N PHE A 265 -0.94 -2.71 -2.65
CA PHE A 265 -2.18 -2.00 -2.30
C PHE A 265 -2.23 -1.48 -0.86
N GLY A 266 -1.48 -2.08 0.04
CA GLY A 266 -1.28 -1.54 1.37
C GLY A 266 -0.74 -0.10 1.36
N ARG A 267 0.03 0.29 0.33
CA ARG A 267 0.64 1.63 0.23
C ARG A 267 -0.37 2.71 -0.15
N PRO A 268 -1.09 2.66 -1.30
CA PRO A 268 -2.10 3.65 -1.62
C PRO A 268 -3.22 3.71 -0.58
N ARG A 269 -3.61 2.58 0.00
CA ARG A 269 -4.59 2.57 1.08
C ARG A 269 -4.11 3.31 2.33
N GLN A 270 -2.84 3.20 2.72
CA GLN A 270 -2.29 3.87 3.89
C GLN A 270 -1.84 5.30 3.61
N GLU A 271 -1.12 5.51 2.50
CA GLU A 271 -0.42 6.76 2.24
C GLU A 271 -1.31 7.80 1.54
N PHE A 272 -2.34 7.34 0.80
CA PHE A 272 -3.26 8.21 0.05
C PHE A 272 -4.65 8.25 0.68
N PHE A 273 -5.24 7.12 1.08
CA PHE A 273 -6.66 7.04 1.41
C PHE A 273 -6.95 7.10 2.92
N HIS A 274 -6.20 6.36 3.76
CA HIS A 274 -6.52 6.19 5.17
C HIS A 274 -6.45 7.49 5.96
N LYS A 275 -7.46 7.74 6.83
CA LYS A 275 -7.61 8.94 7.67
C LYS A 275 -7.62 10.26 6.89
N ARG A 276 -8.02 10.24 5.62
CA ARG A 276 -8.30 11.44 4.82
C ARG A 276 -9.80 11.56 4.58
N SER A 277 -10.29 12.78 4.54
CA SER A 277 -11.66 13.07 4.18
C SER A 277 -11.73 13.40 2.69
N PHE A 278 -12.70 12.79 2.01
CA PHE A 278 -13.04 13.08 0.61
C PHE A 278 -14.46 13.66 0.51
N ALA A 279 -14.97 14.26 1.60
CA ALA A 279 -16.23 14.97 1.59
C ALA A 279 -16.14 16.18 0.63
N GLY A 280 -17.13 16.31 -0.27
CA GLY A 280 -17.17 17.35 -1.29
C GLY A 280 -16.25 17.12 -2.50
N VAL A 281 -15.49 16.03 -2.54
CA VAL A 281 -14.66 15.65 -3.70
C VAL A 281 -15.53 14.90 -4.71
N SER A 282 -15.56 15.37 -5.97
CA SER A 282 -16.22 14.65 -7.06
C SER A 282 -15.48 13.35 -7.41
N MET A 283 -16.13 12.44 -8.12
CA MET A 283 -15.50 11.19 -8.57
C MET A 283 -14.30 11.47 -9.48
N ASP A 284 -14.43 12.35 -10.45
CA ASP A 284 -13.33 12.74 -11.35
C ASP A 284 -12.18 13.40 -10.58
N GLY A 285 -12.51 14.25 -9.60
CA GLY A 285 -11.51 14.84 -8.71
C GLY A 285 -10.75 13.77 -7.92
N PHE A 286 -11.44 12.74 -7.42
CA PHE A 286 -10.80 11.63 -6.72
C PHE A 286 -9.93 10.79 -7.65
N ILE A 287 -10.40 10.48 -8.86
CA ILE A 287 -9.64 9.74 -9.88
C ILE A 287 -8.34 10.47 -10.19
N ASN A 288 -8.39 11.78 -10.45
CA ASN A 288 -7.21 12.60 -10.70
C ASN A 288 -6.24 12.60 -9.51
N MET A 289 -6.76 12.74 -8.28
CA MET A 289 -5.92 12.69 -7.08
C MET A 289 -5.25 11.32 -6.87
N LEU A 290 -5.92 10.22 -7.24
CA LEU A 290 -5.36 8.87 -7.15
C LEU A 290 -4.33 8.65 -8.25
N ASP A 291 -4.56 9.16 -9.45
CA ASP A 291 -3.60 9.13 -10.56
C ASP A 291 -2.32 9.91 -10.20
N ASP A 292 -2.45 11.14 -9.72
CA ASP A 292 -1.33 11.94 -9.19
C ASP A 292 -0.53 11.18 -8.11
N TYR A 293 -1.25 10.43 -7.25
CA TYR A 293 -0.59 9.59 -6.26
C TYR A 293 0.21 8.47 -6.91
N MET A 294 -0.31 7.82 -7.95
CA MET A 294 0.38 6.73 -8.65
C MET A 294 1.63 7.26 -9.38
N VAL A 295 1.52 8.40 -10.06
CA VAL A 295 2.67 9.10 -10.66
C VAL A 295 3.72 9.44 -9.60
N TRP A 296 3.30 10.04 -8.48
CA TRP A 296 4.20 10.33 -7.36
C TRP A 296 4.84 9.06 -6.78
N TYR A 297 4.08 7.97 -6.66
CA TYR A 297 4.58 6.69 -6.15
C TYR A 297 5.71 6.14 -7.02
N ARG A 298 5.56 6.21 -8.34
CA ARG A 298 6.52 5.77 -9.33
C ARG A 298 7.77 6.67 -9.37
N ASP A 299 7.55 7.98 -9.45
CA ASP A 299 8.59 8.94 -9.86
C ASP A 299 9.30 9.60 -8.68
N LYS A 300 8.63 9.75 -7.53
CA LYS A 300 9.12 10.58 -6.41
C LYS A 300 9.21 9.85 -5.08
N ARG A 301 8.38 8.82 -4.87
CA ARG A 301 8.31 8.13 -3.59
C ARG A 301 9.62 7.42 -3.28
N ILE A 302 10.28 7.81 -2.18
CA ILE A 302 11.52 7.14 -1.74
C ILE A 302 11.20 5.71 -1.25
N LYS A 303 11.77 4.71 -1.91
CA LYS A 303 11.78 3.33 -1.47
C LYS A 303 12.98 3.15 -0.51
N THR A 304 12.71 2.80 0.73
CA THR A 304 13.73 2.75 1.80
C THR A 304 14.86 1.76 1.51
N GLU A 305 14.56 0.73 0.74
CA GLU A 305 15.49 -0.28 0.28
C GLU A 305 16.58 0.32 -0.65
N PHE A 306 16.19 1.28 -1.47
CA PHE A 306 17.08 1.92 -2.46
C PHE A 306 17.61 3.29 -1.98
N GLY A 307 16.94 3.90 -1.00
CA GLY A 307 17.22 5.27 -0.56
C GLY A 307 16.86 6.35 -1.58
N MET A 308 16.14 6.00 -2.65
CA MET A 308 15.71 6.87 -3.75
C MET A 308 14.39 6.39 -4.35
N SER A 309 13.83 7.13 -5.32
CA SER A 309 12.63 6.69 -6.03
C SER A 309 12.91 5.50 -6.94
N ILE A 310 11.85 4.81 -7.38
CA ILE A 310 11.95 3.68 -8.31
C ILE A 310 12.50 4.18 -9.65
N MET A 311 11.98 5.31 -10.16
CA MET A 311 12.42 5.88 -11.43
C MET A 311 13.87 6.37 -11.37
N ASP A 312 14.30 7.02 -10.30
CA ASP A 312 15.70 7.44 -10.15
C ASP A 312 16.64 6.24 -10.12
N ARG A 313 16.23 5.14 -9.45
CA ARG A 313 17.00 3.89 -9.48
C ARG A 313 17.10 3.33 -10.90
N ARG A 314 15.98 3.27 -11.64
CA ARG A 314 15.98 2.75 -13.03
C ARG A 314 16.83 3.60 -13.95
N ARG A 315 16.76 4.95 -13.85
CA ARG A 315 17.65 5.85 -14.60
C ARG A 315 19.11 5.62 -14.26
N ARG A 316 19.44 5.49 -12.98
CA ARG A 316 20.83 5.22 -12.54
C ARG A 316 21.38 3.89 -13.05
N LEU A 317 20.51 2.90 -13.25
CA LEU A 317 20.86 1.58 -13.81
C LEU A 317 20.81 1.55 -15.35
N GLY A 318 20.46 2.66 -16.02
CA GLY A 318 20.33 2.70 -17.48
C GLY A 318 19.15 1.90 -18.03
N LEU A 319 18.15 1.60 -17.21
CA LEU A 319 16.97 0.80 -17.59
C LEU A 319 15.89 1.63 -18.28
N VAL A 320 15.87 2.93 -18.03
CA VAL A 320 14.97 3.94 -18.63
C VAL A 320 15.76 5.19 -18.96
N ALA A 321 15.28 5.96 -19.94
CA ALA A 321 15.88 7.24 -20.34
C ALA A 321 15.68 8.36 -19.31
#